data_0a17e9ea8b53c4a35e6152d25e9a7542
#
_entry.id   0a17e9ea8b53c4a35e6152d25e9a7542
#
_cell.length_a   1.000
_cell.length_b   1.000
_cell.length_c   1.000
_cell.angle_alpha   90.00
_cell.angle_beta   90.00
_cell.angle_gamma   90.00
#
_symmetry.space_group_name_H-M   'P 1'
#
loop_
_entity.id
_entity.type
_entity.pdbx_description
1 polymer ?
#
loop_
_entity_poly.entity_id
_entity_poly.type
_entity_poly.pdbx_seq_one_letter_code
_entity_poly.pdbx_strand_id
1 'polypeptide(L)'
;MRLRIFPWLGQEFVSLSWEGDGKGTVEEETRELFAHFAEQLRGYGLTLDHTVRTRMWVRDMDTWHAGVHERVRILKGPARSVSSSHVQPERLGPTARISVDLLAMRQPGDEKVFKEYEPQTIVLQWLKWGEILFLSGVTDMTHATFDEQFPVIIKRLTDSLADGGASWKDVAHASFFLHRDESLDMLRARFREAVSAKIPGLDYALVGTRQGKRLEVELTAKVARRATADTRSR
;
A
#
# COMPACT_ATOMS: atom_id res chain seq x y z
N MET A 1 12.56 13.82 -7.92
CA MET A 1 11.42 13.77 -6.97
C MET A 1 10.15 14.25 -7.66
N ARG A 2 9.01 13.59 -7.37
CA ARG A 2 7.67 14.05 -7.74
C ARG A 2 6.88 14.30 -6.47
N LEU A 3 6.18 15.42 -6.40
CA LEU A 3 5.31 15.80 -5.30
C LEU A 3 3.95 16.20 -5.87
N ARG A 4 2.87 15.71 -5.25
CA ARG A 4 1.49 16.11 -5.58
C ARG A 4 0.69 16.28 -4.30
N ILE A 5 -0.13 17.34 -4.26
CA ILE A 5 -1.13 17.56 -3.21
C ILE A 5 -2.49 17.50 -3.89
N PHE A 6 -3.40 16.75 -3.32
CA PHE A 6 -4.73 16.57 -3.90
C PHE A 6 -5.78 16.20 -2.85
N PRO A 7 -7.01 16.69 -3.02
CA PRO A 7 -8.15 16.22 -2.24
C PRO A 7 -8.61 14.86 -2.74
N TRP A 8 -8.87 13.94 -1.83
CA TRP A 8 -9.43 12.63 -2.15
C TRP A 8 -10.18 12.07 -0.95
N LEU A 9 -11.35 11.46 -1.18
CA LEU A 9 -12.21 10.86 -0.15
C LEU A 9 -12.58 11.82 1.02
N GLY A 10 -12.54 13.13 0.78
CA GLY A 10 -12.83 14.15 1.79
C GLY A 10 -11.64 14.53 2.67
N GLN A 11 -10.43 14.09 2.33
CA GLN A 11 -9.18 14.44 3.00
C GLN A 11 -8.17 15.03 2.01
N GLU A 12 -7.17 15.76 2.52
CA GLU A 12 -6.03 16.20 1.74
C GLU A 12 -4.90 15.18 1.83
N PHE A 13 -4.34 14.83 0.68
CA PHE A 13 -3.22 13.92 0.56
C PHE A 13 -1.99 14.61 -0.02
N VAL A 14 -0.82 14.17 0.45
CA VAL A 14 0.48 14.50 -0.12
C VAL A 14 1.10 13.19 -0.63
N SER A 15 1.33 13.12 -1.93
CA SER A 15 2.02 12.00 -2.56
C SER A 15 3.43 12.42 -2.92
N LEU A 16 4.40 11.64 -2.48
CA LEU A 16 5.82 11.81 -2.77
C LEU A 16 6.33 10.58 -3.50
N SER A 17 7.18 10.78 -4.51
CA SER A 17 7.86 9.70 -5.20
C SER A 17 9.31 10.11 -5.44
N TRP A 18 10.23 9.28 -5.01
CA TRP A 18 11.66 9.50 -5.20
C TRP A 18 12.40 8.18 -5.40
N GLU A 19 13.47 8.22 -6.15
CA GLU A 19 14.41 7.11 -6.33
C GLU A 19 15.76 7.44 -5.71
N GLY A 20 16.47 6.41 -5.24
CA GLY A 20 17.81 6.55 -4.72
C GLY A 20 18.84 6.88 -5.81
N ASP A 21 20.04 7.18 -5.40
CA ASP A 21 21.14 7.54 -6.31
C ASP A 21 22.15 6.40 -6.53
N GLY A 22 21.94 5.26 -5.88
CA GLY A 22 22.79 4.07 -5.97
C GLY A 22 24.08 4.14 -5.17
N LYS A 23 24.27 5.15 -4.32
CA LYS A 23 25.45 5.29 -3.46
C LYS A 23 25.27 4.57 -2.13
N GLY A 24 26.39 4.20 -1.51
CA GLY A 24 26.39 3.52 -0.22
C GLY A 24 25.75 2.13 -0.24
N THR A 25 25.17 1.72 0.88
CA THR A 25 24.38 0.48 1.00
C THR A 25 22.91 0.74 0.65
N VAL A 26 22.11 -0.32 0.45
CA VAL A 26 20.66 -0.19 0.21
C VAL A 26 19.95 0.43 1.41
N GLU A 27 20.39 0.10 2.62
CA GLU A 27 19.87 0.67 3.86
C GLU A 27 20.16 2.17 3.96
N GLU A 28 21.36 2.62 3.56
CA GLU A 28 21.71 4.03 3.51
C GLU A 28 20.86 4.76 2.48
N GLU A 29 20.76 4.24 1.26
CA GLU A 29 19.91 4.77 0.19
C GLU A 29 18.43 4.87 0.65
N THR A 30 17.95 3.86 1.38
CA THR A 30 16.59 3.89 1.95
C THR A 30 16.44 4.97 3.02
N ARG A 31 17.40 5.13 3.93
CA ARG A 31 17.38 6.20 4.95
C ARG A 31 17.36 7.58 4.34
N GLU A 32 18.19 7.81 3.33
CA GLU A 32 18.23 9.09 2.62
C GLU A 32 16.90 9.42 1.94
N LEU A 33 16.26 8.45 1.28
CA LEU A 33 14.92 8.62 0.71
C LEU A 33 13.91 9.08 1.75
N PHE A 34 13.86 8.41 2.90
CA PHE A 34 12.91 8.77 3.95
C PHE A 34 13.28 10.08 4.68
N ALA A 35 14.56 10.44 4.78
CA ALA A 35 14.99 11.74 5.26
C ALA A 35 14.49 12.88 4.35
N HIS A 36 14.61 12.69 3.03
CA HIS A 36 14.05 13.62 2.05
C HIS A 36 12.53 13.73 2.15
N PHE A 37 11.82 12.60 2.30
CA PHE A 37 10.38 12.65 2.50
C PHE A 37 9.99 13.40 3.77
N ALA A 38 10.69 13.19 4.88
CA ALA A 38 10.45 13.90 6.14
C ALA A 38 10.66 15.40 5.98
N GLU A 39 11.68 15.82 5.25
CA GLU A 39 11.95 17.24 4.96
C GLU A 39 10.82 17.85 4.12
N GLN A 40 10.41 17.17 3.03
CA GLN A 40 9.33 17.65 2.18
C GLN A 40 8.01 17.74 2.93
N LEU A 41 7.64 16.72 3.68
CA LEU A 41 6.40 16.70 4.48
C LEU A 41 6.35 17.85 5.48
N ARG A 42 7.50 18.21 6.10
CA ARG A 42 7.60 19.32 7.04
C ARG A 42 7.20 20.65 6.40
N GLY A 43 7.53 20.86 5.13
CA GLY A 43 7.11 22.05 4.36
C GLY A 43 5.59 22.20 4.25
N TYR A 44 4.83 21.13 4.49
CA TYR A 44 3.37 21.10 4.49
C TYR A 44 2.76 20.93 5.88
N GLY A 45 3.57 21.04 6.94
CA GLY A 45 3.12 20.84 8.32
C GLY A 45 2.82 19.37 8.66
N LEU A 46 3.42 18.44 7.93
CA LEU A 46 3.28 17.00 8.13
C LEU A 46 4.61 16.37 8.56
N THR A 47 4.53 15.15 9.08
CA THR A 47 5.69 14.30 9.45
C THR A 47 5.51 12.92 8.84
N LEU A 48 6.47 12.03 9.02
CA LEU A 48 6.32 10.62 8.63
C LEU A 48 5.15 9.93 9.36
N ASP A 49 4.71 10.43 10.52
CA ASP A 49 3.54 9.91 11.23
C ASP A 49 2.24 10.04 10.42
N HIS A 50 2.22 10.94 9.44
CA HIS A 50 1.10 11.12 8.53
C HIS A 50 1.09 10.12 7.36
N THR A 51 2.12 9.27 7.25
CA THR A 51 2.19 8.25 6.19
C THR A 51 1.08 7.23 6.36
N VAL A 52 0.31 6.98 5.30
CA VAL A 52 -0.75 5.97 5.27
C VAL A 52 -0.42 4.79 4.38
N ARG A 53 0.41 5.00 3.34
CA ARG A 53 0.86 3.94 2.42
C ARG A 53 2.25 4.21 1.91
N THR A 54 3.03 3.13 1.74
CA THR A 54 4.28 3.15 0.98
C THR A 54 4.31 2.02 -0.04
N ARG A 55 4.84 2.32 -1.24
CA ARG A 55 5.19 1.32 -2.26
C ARG A 55 6.68 1.40 -2.51
N MET A 56 7.34 0.26 -2.47
CA MET A 56 8.77 0.19 -2.72
C MET A 56 9.01 -0.58 -4.02
N TRP A 57 9.81 0.00 -4.89
CA TRP A 57 10.24 -0.55 -6.17
C TRP A 57 11.72 -0.81 -6.08
N VAL A 58 12.13 -2.03 -6.36
CA VAL A 58 13.53 -2.46 -6.18
C VAL A 58 14.06 -3.11 -7.44
N ARG A 59 15.38 -3.14 -7.56
CA ARG A 59 16.07 -3.70 -8.71
C ARG A 59 16.05 -5.23 -8.72
N ASP A 60 16.24 -5.84 -7.55
CA ASP A 60 16.36 -7.28 -7.36
C ASP A 60 15.93 -7.71 -5.95
N MET A 61 16.05 -9.00 -5.66
CA MET A 61 15.63 -9.58 -4.37
C MET A 61 16.55 -9.24 -3.21
N ASP A 62 17.85 -9.06 -3.45
CA ASP A 62 18.79 -8.68 -2.40
C ASP A 62 18.47 -7.25 -1.95
N THR A 63 18.25 -6.36 -2.90
CA THR A 63 17.77 -4.99 -2.66
C THR A 63 16.41 -5.00 -1.96
N TRP A 64 15.51 -5.92 -2.32
CA TRP A 64 14.20 -6.06 -1.68
C TRP A 64 14.32 -6.33 -0.19
N HIS A 65 15.14 -7.30 0.21
CA HIS A 65 15.32 -7.67 1.62
C HIS A 65 15.87 -6.49 2.44
N ALA A 66 16.99 -5.91 2.01
CA ALA A 66 17.63 -4.81 2.72
C ALA A 66 16.72 -3.58 2.83
N GLY A 67 16.10 -3.15 1.73
CA GLY A 67 15.24 -1.97 1.68
C GLY A 67 13.95 -2.14 2.50
N VAL A 68 13.30 -3.30 2.44
CA VAL A 68 12.08 -3.56 3.22
C VAL A 68 12.35 -3.55 4.72
N HIS A 69 13.42 -4.18 5.17
CA HIS A 69 13.78 -4.18 6.59
C HIS A 69 14.11 -2.77 7.09
N GLU A 70 14.83 -1.98 6.31
CA GLU A 70 15.16 -0.61 6.68
C GLU A 70 13.92 0.29 6.71
N ARG A 71 13.01 0.17 5.72
CA ARG A 71 11.72 0.87 5.75
C ARG A 71 10.95 0.59 7.05
N VAL A 72 10.89 -0.66 7.49
CA VAL A 72 10.19 -1.05 8.74
C VAL A 72 10.85 -0.43 9.97
N ARG A 73 12.19 -0.29 9.98
CA ARG A 73 12.91 0.39 11.07
C ARG A 73 12.59 1.89 11.13
N ILE A 74 12.42 2.52 9.97
CA ILE A 74 12.12 3.95 9.87
C ILE A 74 10.64 4.21 10.20
N LEU A 75 9.73 3.45 9.59
CA LEU A 75 8.28 3.63 9.76
C LEU A 75 7.76 2.75 10.90
N LYS A 76 8.05 3.16 12.13
CA LYS A 76 7.59 2.52 13.38
C LYS A 76 6.68 3.44 14.18
N GLY A 77 5.97 2.86 15.16
CA GLY A 77 5.04 3.64 15.98
C GLY A 77 3.97 4.34 15.15
N PRO A 78 3.69 5.63 15.36
CA PRO A 78 2.69 6.39 14.60
C PRO A 78 2.98 6.48 13.09
N ALA A 79 4.24 6.36 12.68
CA ALA A 79 4.63 6.37 11.26
C ALA A 79 4.30 5.06 10.53
N ARG A 80 3.90 3.98 11.22
CA ARG A 80 3.50 2.72 10.56
C ARG A 80 2.41 2.95 9.52
N SER A 81 2.57 2.29 8.38
CA SER A 81 1.69 2.42 7.24
C SER A 81 1.48 1.08 6.54
N VAL A 82 0.41 0.96 5.76
CA VAL A 82 0.28 -0.16 4.84
C VAL A 82 1.36 -0.09 3.77
N SER A 83 1.74 -1.24 3.22
CA SER A 83 2.86 -1.28 2.31
C SER A 83 2.80 -2.44 1.31
N SER A 84 3.48 -2.23 0.18
CA SER A 84 3.83 -3.26 -0.79
C SER A 84 5.26 -3.08 -1.28
N SER A 85 5.81 -4.10 -1.93
CA SER A 85 7.17 -4.04 -2.47
C SER A 85 7.31 -4.95 -3.69
N HIS A 86 7.87 -4.39 -4.77
CA HIS A 86 7.89 -5.03 -6.08
C HIS A 86 9.27 -4.97 -6.70
N VAL A 87 9.72 -6.06 -7.32
CA VAL A 87 10.91 -6.08 -8.15
C VAL A 87 10.52 -5.57 -9.53
N GLN A 88 11.00 -4.38 -9.89
CA GLN A 88 10.74 -3.76 -11.18
C GLN A 88 11.91 -2.86 -11.60
N PRO A 89 13.02 -3.43 -12.06
CA PRO A 89 14.23 -2.67 -12.42
C PRO A 89 13.99 -1.63 -13.52
N GLU A 90 13.05 -1.88 -14.43
CA GLU A 90 12.73 -0.98 -15.54
C GLU A 90 12.12 0.36 -15.09
N ARG A 91 11.62 0.43 -13.86
CA ARG A 91 11.08 1.66 -13.26
C ARG A 91 12.17 2.57 -12.71
N LEU A 92 13.36 2.02 -12.47
CA LEU A 92 14.47 2.69 -11.82
C LEU A 92 15.43 3.30 -12.83
N GLY A 93 16.01 4.44 -12.49
CA GLY A 93 17.13 5.01 -13.19
C GLY A 93 18.35 4.08 -13.20
N PRO A 94 19.36 4.34 -14.02
CA PRO A 94 20.45 3.39 -14.25
C PRO A 94 21.24 3.03 -12.99
N THR A 95 21.38 3.94 -12.04
CA THR A 95 22.15 3.74 -10.80
C THR A 95 21.28 3.40 -9.60
N ALA A 96 20.02 3.84 -9.57
CA ALA A 96 19.11 3.63 -8.46
C ALA A 96 18.85 2.13 -8.22
N ARG A 97 18.89 1.69 -6.98
CA ARG A 97 18.53 0.33 -6.58
C ARG A 97 17.13 0.24 -6.03
N ILE A 98 16.62 1.37 -5.54
CA ILE A 98 15.33 1.49 -4.86
C ILE A 98 14.64 2.79 -5.24
N SER A 99 13.33 2.75 -5.34
CA SER A 99 12.44 3.92 -5.39
C SER A 99 11.28 3.70 -4.43
N VAL A 100 10.78 4.78 -3.84
CA VAL A 100 9.64 4.72 -2.91
C VAL A 100 8.58 5.73 -3.33
N ASP A 101 7.34 5.25 -3.41
CA ASP A 101 6.16 6.10 -3.44
C ASP A 101 5.57 6.14 -2.02
N LEU A 102 5.43 7.33 -1.45
CA LEU A 102 4.87 7.57 -0.13
C LEU A 102 3.58 8.37 -0.27
N LEU A 103 2.53 7.92 0.39
CA LEU A 103 1.27 8.64 0.51
C LEU A 103 1.08 9.04 1.97
N ALA A 104 1.02 10.35 2.22
CA ALA A 104 0.67 10.92 3.51
C ALA A 104 -0.72 11.54 3.43
N MET A 105 -1.45 11.52 4.55
CA MET A 105 -2.78 12.10 4.69
C MET A 105 -2.76 13.14 5.81
N ARG A 106 -3.37 14.30 5.57
CA ARG A 106 -3.56 15.28 6.63
C ARG A 106 -4.49 14.70 7.69
N GLN A 107 -4.11 14.86 8.94
CA GLN A 107 -4.82 14.26 10.07
C GLN A 107 -6.31 14.63 10.09
N PRO A 108 -7.23 13.65 10.11
CA PRO A 108 -8.68 13.90 10.14
C PRO A 108 -9.23 14.17 11.55
N GLY A 109 -8.38 14.30 12.56
CA GLY A 109 -8.78 14.51 13.97
C GLY A 109 -8.90 13.21 14.78
N ASP A 110 -9.02 12.05 14.13
CA ASP A 110 -9.12 10.74 14.79
C ASP A 110 -7.72 10.09 14.94
N GLU A 111 -7.60 9.06 15.79
CA GLU A 111 -6.39 8.25 15.87
C GLU A 111 -6.27 7.29 14.68
N LYS A 112 -5.03 6.99 14.31
CA LYS A 112 -4.74 5.87 13.41
C LYS A 112 -4.98 4.55 14.13
N VAL A 113 -5.77 3.67 13.53
CA VAL A 113 -5.99 2.29 13.99
C VAL A 113 -5.25 1.35 13.06
N PHE A 114 -4.49 0.42 13.64
CA PHE A 114 -3.69 -0.57 12.91
C PHE A 114 -4.22 -1.97 13.20
N LYS A 115 -4.26 -2.81 12.18
CA LYS A 115 -4.47 -4.25 12.33
C LYS A 115 -3.24 -5.00 11.86
N GLU A 116 -2.72 -5.83 12.74
CA GLU A 116 -1.62 -6.76 12.44
C GLU A 116 -2.17 -8.07 11.88
N TYR A 117 -1.35 -8.79 11.14
CA TYR A 117 -1.59 -10.20 10.85
C TYR A 117 -1.36 -11.06 12.11
N GLU A 118 -1.98 -12.22 12.15
CA GLU A 118 -1.75 -13.24 13.16
C GLU A 118 -1.36 -14.56 12.47
N PRO A 119 -0.11 -15.01 12.64
CA PRO A 119 0.98 -14.39 13.40
C PRO A 119 1.46 -13.09 12.79
N GLN A 120 2.03 -12.20 13.63
CA GLN A 120 2.51 -10.87 13.20
C GLN A 120 3.55 -10.98 12.09
N THR A 121 3.39 -10.15 11.06
CA THR A 121 4.32 -10.02 9.94
C THR A 121 4.95 -8.63 9.92
N ILE A 122 5.87 -8.39 8.96
CA ILE A 122 6.48 -7.08 8.75
C ILE A 122 5.51 -6.04 8.15
N VAL A 123 4.37 -6.47 7.61
CA VAL A 123 3.35 -5.61 7.02
C VAL A 123 2.10 -5.60 7.88
N LEU A 124 1.37 -4.49 7.88
CA LEU A 124 0.04 -4.41 8.46
C LEU A 124 -0.97 -5.15 7.58
N GLN A 125 -2.01 -5.72 8.17
CA GLN A 125 -3.15 -6.20 7.40
C GLN A 125 -3.91 -5.00 6.81
N TRP A 126 -4.22 -4.02 7.67
CA TRP A 126 -4.82 -2.76 7.26
C TRP A 126 -4.51 -1.63 8.25
N LEU A 127 -4.72 -0.40 7.77
CA LEU A 127 -4.68 0.85 8.53
C LEU A 127 -5.98 1.59 8.28
N LYS A 128 -6.63 2.06 9.36
CA LYS A 128 -7.79 2.94 9.29
C LYS A 128 -7.48 4.28 9.94
N TRP A 129 -7.79 5.36 9.24
CA TRP A 129 -7.65 6.70 9.78
C TRP A 129 -8.86 7.55 9.38
N GLY A 130 -9.65 7.96 10.38
CA GLY A 130 -10.96 8.55 10.15
C GLY A 130 -11.89 7.58 9.40
N GLU A 131 -12.44 8.04 8.29
CA GLU A 131 -13.34 7.27 7.44
C GLU A 131 -12.61 6.48 6.34
N ILE A 132 -11.27 6.47 6.31
CA ILE A 132 -10.53 5.81 5.23
C ILE A 132 -9.81 4.58 5.76
N LEU A 133 -10.02 3.47 5.05
CA LEU A 133 -9.40 2.19 5.29
C LEU A 133 -8.40 1.90 4.15
N PHE A 134 -7.16 1.60 4.50
CA PHE A 134 -6.09 1.20 3.59
C PHE A 134 -5.71 -0.25 3.89
N LEU A 135 -5.71 -1.11 2.88
CA LEU A 135 -5.20 -2.47 2.97
C LEU A 135 -3.78 -2.52 2.39
N SER A 136 -2.89 -3.26 3.04
CA SER A 136 -1.57 -3.60 2.47
C SER A 136 -1.70 -4.46 1.22
N GLY A 137 -0.62 -4.65 0.52
CA GLY A 137 -0.56 -5.58 -0.59
C GLY A 137 -0.87 -7.01 -0.13
N VAL A 138 -2.02 -7.53 -0.57
CA VAL A 138 -2.46 -8.90 -0.30
C VAL A 138 -2.03 -9.79 -1.46
N THR A 139 -1.32 -10.85 -1.14
CA THR A 139 -0.84 -11.85 -2.10
C THR A 139 -1.04 -13.26 -1.55
N ASP A 140 -0.88 -14.25 -2.41
CA ASP A 140 -0.77 -15.65 -2.02
C ASP A 140 0.57 -16.23 -2.52
N MET A 141 1.25 -16.97 -1.64
CA MET A 141 2.54 -17.61 -1.93
C MET A 141 2.48 -19.13 -1.76
N THR A 142 1.28 -19.66 -1.49
CA THR A 142 1.09 -21.10 -1.23
C THR A 142 0.70 -21.86 -2.49
N HIS A 143 0.15 -21.18 -3.49
CA HIS A 143 -0.28 -21.73 -4.75
C HIS A 143 0.65 -21.27 -5.90
N ALA A 144 0.79 -22.09 -6.92
CA ALA A 144 1.77 -21.87 -7.99
C ALA A 144 1.25 -20.99 -9.14
N THR A 145 -0.04 -21.07 -9.43
CA THR A 145 -0.64 -20.43 -10.60
C THR A 145 -1.49 -19.22 -10.24
N PHE A 146 -1.70 -18.34 -11.22
CA PHE A 146 -2.61 -17.20 -11.06
C PHE A 146 -4.04 -17.64 -10.72
N ASP A 147 -4.55 -18.67 -11.41
CA ASP A 147 -5.93 -19.15 -11.22
C ASP A 147 -6.17 -19.70 -9.81
N GLU A 148 -5.15 -20.29 -9.18
CA GLU A 148 -5.22 -20.75 -7.79
C GLU A 148 -5.06 -19.60 -6.79
N GLN A 149 -4.14 -18.66 -7.04
CA GLN A 149 -3.87 -17.53 -6.16
C GLN A 149 -5.02 -16.53 -6.13
N PHE A 150 -5.64 -16.26 -7.28
CA PHE A 150 -6.65 -15.21 -7.42
C PHE A 150 -7.83 -15.36 -6.44
N PRO A 151 -8.54 -16.50 -6.34
CA PRO A 151 -9.66 -16.66 -5.42
C PRO A 151 -9.24 -16.52 -3.95
N VAL A 152 -8.03 -16.97 -3.59
CA VAL A 152 -7.49 -16.83 -2.23
C VAL A 152 -7.26 -15.36 -1.89
N ILE A 153 -6.68 -14.59 -2.82
CA ILE A 153 -6.44 -13.16 -2.67
C ILE A 153 -7.77 -12.41 -2.52
N ILE A 154 -8.75 -12.69 -3.38
CA ILE A 154 -10.08 -12.05 -3.30
C ILE A 154 -10.75 -12.34 -1.96
N LYS A 155 -10.68 -13.59 -1.48
CA LYS A 155 -11.22 -13.95 -0.17
C LYS A 155 -10.53 -13.18 0.95
N ARG A 156 -9.19 -13.15 0.99
CA ARG A 156 -8.42 -12.40 2.01
C ARG A 156 -8.75 -10.91 2.01
N LEU A 157 -8.91 -10.31 0.83
CA LEU A 157 -9.31 -8.91 0.70
C LEU A 157 -10.73 -8.68 1.24
N THR A 158 -11.66 -9.59 0.93
CA THR A 158 -13.05 -9.54 1.42
C THR A 158 -13.09 -9.62 2.94
N ASP A 159 -12.34 -10.56 3.53
CA ASP A 159 -12.24 -10.73 4.98
C ASP A 159 -11.62 -9.48 5.64
N SER A 160 -10.55 -8.92 5.06
CA SER A 160 -9.88 -7.71 5.57
C SER A 160 -10.76 -6.46 5.45
N LEU A 161 -11.53 -6.33 4.38
CA LEU A 161 -12.52 -5.24 4.25
C LEU A 161 -13.58 -5.35 5.36
N ALA A 162 -14.14 -6.54 5.58
CA ALA A 162 -15.15 -6.77 6.60
C ALA A 162 -14.61 -6.49 8.01
N ASP A 163 -13.40 -6.95 8.32
CA ASP A 163 -12.72 -6.69 9.61
C ASP A 163 -12.48 -5.18 9.81
N GLY A 164 -12.13 -4.42 8.77
CA GLY A 164 -12.00 -2.96 8.78
C GLY A 164 -13.35 -2.20 8.81
N GLY A 165 -14.48 -2.91 8.70
CA GLY A 165 -15.83 -2.35 8.68
C GLY A 165 -16.27 -1.84 7.31
N ALA A 166 -15.71 -2.38 6.23
CA ALA A 166 -16.02 -2.04 4.84
C ALA A 166 -16.49 -3.27 4.04
N SER A 167 -16.89 -3.03 2.82
CA SER A 167 -17.20 -4.04 1.81
C SER A 167 -16.66 -3.60 0.44
N TRP A 168 -16.77 -4.44 -0.57
CA TRP A 168 -16.39 -4.06 -1.93
C TRP A 168 -17.13 -2.83 -2.48
N LYS A 169 -18.31 -2.51 -1.98
CA LYS A 169 -19.08 -1.31 -2.37
C LYS A 169 -18.45 -0.01 -1.86
N ASP A 170 -17.66 -0.11 -0.81
CA ASP A 170 -16.97 1.01 -0.17
C ASP A 170 -15.57 1.25 -0.76
N VAL A 171 -15.08 0.33 -1.61
CA VAL A 171 -13.76 0.43 -2.24
C VAL A 171 -13.77 1.57 -3.26
N ALA A 172 -12.93 2.56 -3.00
CA ALA A 172 -12.73 3.71 -3.88
C ALA A 172 -11.60 3.49 -4.88
N HIS A 173 -10.62 2.63 -4.53
CA HIS A 173 -9.46 2.37 -5.38
C HIS A 173 -8.87 1.00 -5.12
N ALA A 174 -8.48 0.30 -6.21
CA ALA A 174 -7.73 -0.94 -6.17
C ALA A 174 -6.51 -0.85 -7.09
N SER A 175 -5.34 -1.26 -6.58
CA SER A 175 -4.10 -1.35 -7.36
C SER A 175 -3.69 -2.80 -7.47
N PHE A 176 -3.46 -3.24 -8.69
CA PHE A 176 -3.08 -4.60 -9.05
C PHE A 176 -1.63 -4.63 -9.53
N PHE A 177 -0.82 -5.46 -8.91
CA PHE A 177 0.56 -5.72 -9.29
C PHE A 177 0.62 -7.16 -9.82
N LEU A 178 0.52 -7.29 -11.13
CA LEU A 178 0.44 -8.54 -11.85
C LEU A 178 1.83 -8.98 -12.31
N HIS A 179 2.15 -10.25 -12.14
CA HIS A 179 3.39 -10.79 -12.71
C HIS A 179 3.39 -10.58 -14.23
N ARG A 180 4.54 -10.15 -14.78
CA ARG A 180 4.67 -9.79 -16.19
C ARG A 180 4.35 -10.91 -17.19
N ASP A 181 4.42 -12.17 -16.76
CA ASP A 181 4.07 -13.34 -17.58
C ASP A 181 2.57 -13.64 -17.59
N GLU A 182 1.78 -12.92 -16.79
CA GLU A 182 0.34 -13.13 -16.69
C GLU A 182 -0.44 -12.17 -17.60
N SER A 183 -1.66 -12.55 -17.98
CA SER A 183 -2.52 -11.76 -18.85
C SER A 183 -3.32 -10.71 -18.06
N LEU A 184 -3.15 -9.44 -18.42
CA LEU A 184 -3.95 -8.36 -17.86
C LEU A 184 -5.44 -8.49 -18.19
N ASP A 185 -5.77 -8.98 -19.38
CA ASP A 185 -7.17 -9.17 -19.79
C ASP A 185 -7.83 -10.31 -19.01
N MET A 186 -7.09 -11.38 -18.72
CA MET A 186 -7.54 -12.46 -17.84
C MET A 186 -7.80 -11.92 -16.42
N LEU A 187 -6.88 -11.15 -15.85
CA LEU A 187 -7.08 -10.50 -14.53
C LEU A 187 -8.36 -9.66 -14.52
N ARG A 188 -8.56 -8.83 -15.55
CA ARG A 188 -9.75 -7.96 -15.65
C ARG A 188 -11.05 -8.75 -15.77
N ALA A 189 -11.04 -9.85 -16.51
CA ALA A 189 -12.19 -10.73 -16.65
C ALA A 189 -12.53 -11.39 -15.30
N ARG A 190 -11.55 -12.05 -14.69
CA ARG A 190 -11.71 -12.71 -13.39
C ARG A 190 -12.16 -11.75 -12.28
N PHE A 191 -11.60 -10.52 -12.27
CA PHE A 191 -11.97 -9.53 -11.27
C PHE A 191 -13.43 -9.07 -11.44
N ARG A 192 -13.91 -8.85 -12.67
CA ARG A 192 -15.32 -8.50 -12.93
C ARG A 192 -16.29 -9.61 -12.56
N GLU A 193 -15.89 -10.87 -12.71
CA GLU A 193 -16.69 -12.03 -12.29
C GLU A 193 -16.78 -12.15 -10.78
N ALA A 194 -15.66 -11.93 -10.07
CA ALA A 194 -15.57 -12.10 -8.62
C ALA A 194 -16.13 -10.91 -7.83
N VAL A 195 -16.05 -9.69 -8.38
CA VAL A 195 -16.42 -8.45 -7.71
C VAL A 195 -17.45 -7.69 -8.52
N SER A 196 -18.71 -7.79 -8.10
CA SER A 196 -19.83 -7.11 -8.76
C SER A 196 -19.89 -5.59 -8.50
N ALA A 197 -19.16 -5.09 -7.50
CA ALA A 197 -19.12 -3.67 -7.17
C ALA A 197 -18.34 -2.88 -8.23
N LYS A 198 -18.87 -1.72 -8.62
CA LYS A 198 -18.14 -0.79 -9.49
C LYS A 198 -17.12 -0.02 -8.67
N ILE A 199 -15.83 -0.26 -8.91
CA ILE A 199 -14.72 0.44 -8.25
C ILE A 199 -14.32 1.64 -9.10
N PRO A 200 -14.35 2.88 -8.55
CA PRO A 200 -14.08 4.10 -9.32
C PRO A 200 -12.64 4.20 -9.85
N GLY A 201 -11.65 3.76 -9.07
CA GLY A 201 -10.23 3.82 -9.42
C GLY A 201 -9.61 2.43 -9.53
N LEU A 202 -9.03 2.11 -10.68
CA LEU A 202 -8.31 0.86 -10.92
C LEU A 202 -6.95 1.16 -11.55
N ASP A 203 -5.88 0.74 -10.88
CA ASP A 203 -4.51 0.81 -11.39
C ASP A 203 -3.95 -0.58 -11.62
N TYR A 204 -3.14 -0.71 -12.65
CA TYR A 204 -2.47 -1.95 -13.01
C TYR A 204 -0.99 -1.70 -13.26
N ALA A 205 -0.13 -2.53 -12.67
CA ALA A 205 1.30 -2.55 -12.94
C ALA A 205 1.74 -3.97 -13.24
N LEU A 206 2.49 -4.15 -14.33
CA LEU A 206 3.20 -5.39 -14.59
C LEU A 206 4.53 -5.36 -13.85
N VAL A 207 4.80 -6.34 -13.03
CA VAL A 207 5.97 -6.36 -12.14
C VAL A 207 6.74 -7.68 -12.27
N GLY A 208 8.05 -7.62 -12.02
CA GLY A 208 8.81 -8.80 -11.64
C GLY A 208 8.54 -9.07 -10.16
N THR A 209 8.12 -10.27 -9.82
CA THR A 209 7.77 -10.57 -8.43
C THR A 209 8.70 -11.60 -7.84
N ARG A 210 8.63 -11.77 -6.51
CA ARG A 210 9.22 -12.95 -5.84
C ARG A 210 8.76 -14.22 -6.53
N GLN A 211 9.66 -15.21 -6.55
CA GLN A 211 9.33 -16.53 -7.08
C GLN A 211 8.00 -17.05 -6.50
N GLY A 212 7.07 -17.42 -7.37
CA GLY A 212 5.75 -17.94 -6.99
C GLY A 212 4.65 -16.90 -6.80
N LYS A 213 4.95 -15.60 -6.65
CA LYS A 213 3.91 -14.57 -6.56
C LYS A 213 3.41 -14.17 -7.94
N ARG A 214 2.14 -14.37 -8.24
CA ARG A 214 1.50 -14.03 -9.52
C ARG A 214 0.71 -12.74 -9.48
N LEU A 215 0.16 -12.41 -8.31
CA LEU A 215 -0.66 -11.22 -8.09
C LEU A 215 -0.47 -10.68 -6.68
N GLU A 216 -0.49 -9.37 -6.56
CA GLU A 216 -0.68 -8.63 -5.31
C GLU A 216 -1.70 -7.52 -5.52
N VAL A 217 -2.56 -7.29 -4.54
CA VAL A 217 -3.63 -6.28 -4.64
C VAL A 217 -3.67 -5.42 -3.39
N GLU A 218 -3.66 -4.11 -3.57
CA GLU A 218 -3.90 -3.12 -2.52
C GLU A 218 -5.28 -2.50 -2.69
N LEU A 219 -5.94 -2.18 -1.59
CA LEU A 219 -7.23 -1.48 -1.61
C LEU A 219 -7.19 -0.20 -0.78
N THR A 220 -8.03 0.76 -1.17
CA THR A 220 -8.46 1.89 -0.35
C THR A 220 -9.97 1.94 -0.37
N ALA A 221 -10.59 1.98 0.81
CA ALA A 221 -12.04 2.07 0.95
C ALA A 221 -12.44 3.29 1.79
N LYS A 222 -13.62 3.85 1.52
CA LYS A 222 -14.23 4.88 2.35
C LYS A 222 -15.33 4.23 3.19
N VAL A 223 -15.09 4.15 4.49
CA VAL A 223 -16.02 3.54 5.46
C VAL A 223 -16.99 4.60 5.96
N ALA A 224 -18.27 4.34 5.91
CA ALA A 224 -19.25 5.24 6.50
C ALA A 224 -19.00 5.44 8.00
N ARG A 225 -19.08 6.66 8.50
CA ARG A 225 -19.04 6.93 9.95
C ARG A 225 -20.17 6.16 10.59
N ARG A 226 -19.87 5.20 11.48
CA ARG A 226 -20.90 4.69 12.38
C ARG A 226 -21.35 5.87 13.24
N ALA A 227 -22.64 6.23 13.16
CA ALA A 227 -23.24 7.16 14.11
C ALA A 227 -22.89 6.63 15.51
N THR A 228 -22.11 7.39 16.26
CA THR A 228 -21.94 7.10 17.70
C THR A 228 -23.33 7.13 18.27
N ALA A 229 -23.82 5.98 18.77
CA ALA A 229 -25.06 5.92 19.52
C ALA A 229 -24.91 6.95 20.65
N ASP A 230 -25.73 7.98 20.59
CA ASP A 230 -25.75 9.07 21.57
C ASP A 230 -26.21 8.44 22.89
N THR A 231 -25.26 7.97 23.71
CA THR A 231 -25.50 7.54 25.07
C THR A 231 -25.70 8.77 25.95
N ARG A 232 -26.66 9.63 25.56
CA ARG A 232 -27.33 10.49 26.52
C ARG A 232 -28.52 9.77 27.05
N SER A 233 -28.28 8.80 27.92
CA SER A 233 -29.32 8.33 28.85
C SER A 233 -29.30 9.23 30.08
N ARG A 234 -30.42 9.77 30.31
CA ARG A 234 -30.97 10.58 31.41
C ARG A 234 -30.46 10.23 32.81
#